data_0d6ac483993c650c800a48075080a925
#
_entry.id   0d6ac483993c650c800a48075080a925
#
_cell.length_a   1.000
_cell.length_b   1.000
_cell.length_c   1.000
_cell.angle_alpha   90.00
_cell.angle_beta   90.00
_cell.angle_gamma   90.00
#
_symmetry.space_group_name_H-M   'P 1'
#
loop_
_entity.id
_entity.type
_entity.pdbx_description
1 polymer ?
#
loop_
_entity_poly.entity_id
_entity_poly.type
_entity_poly.pdbx_seq_one_letter_code
_entity_poly.pdbx_strand_id
1 'polypeptide(L)'
;ENVGKIEDVMLSKTTGRAVYAILSFGGFLGIGEKYHPLPWQSLSFSDDRGGYVISVSREQLEGAPNFERDAEPNWNDPEFGGALSRYYGYPML
;
A
#
# COMPACT_ATOMS: atom_id res chain seq x y z
N GLU A 1 -8.43 10.16 -10.72
CA GLU A 1 -9.39 9.89 -9.65
C GLU A 1 -8.66 9.72 -8.32
N ASN A 2 -9.18 10.36 -7.28
CA ASN A 2 -8.60 10.26 -5.96
C ASN A 2 -9.14 8.99 -5.27
N VAL A 3 -8.29 7.98 -5.10
CA VAL A 3 -8.74 6.70 -4.51
C VAL A 3 -8.46 6.60 -3.02
N GLY A 4 -7.55 7.41 -2.50
CA GLY A 4 -7.21 7.32 -1.08
C GLY A 4 -6.07 8.24 -0.72
N LYS A 5 -5.45 7.92 0.41
CA LYS A 5 -4.42 8.77 0.98
C LYS A 5 -3.26 7.92 1.48
N ILE A 6 -2.03 8.37 1.22
CA ILE A 6 -0.84 7.72 1.76
C ILE A 6 -0.71 8.12 3.22
N GLU A 7 -0.84 7.15 4.11
CA GLU A 7 -0.79 7.40 5.55
C GLU A 7 0.60 7.18 6.13
N ASP A 8 1.40 6.31 5.51
CA ASP A 8 2.70 5.96 6.05
C ASP A 8 3.57 5.33 4.98
N VAL A 9 4.87 5.26 5.25
CA VAL A 9 5.83 4.61 4.36
C VAL A 9 6.67 3.68 5.21
N MET A 10 6.78 2.42 4.79
CA MET A 10 7.57 1.41 5.49
C MET A 10 8.95 1.33 4.85
N LEU A 11 9.98 1.46 5.67
CA LEU A 11 11.36 1.42 5.20
C LEU A 11 12.03 0.11 5.61
N SER A 12 12.95 -0.36 4.77
CA SER A 12 13.81 -1.47 5.14
C SER A 12 14.85 -1.00 6.16
N LYS A 13 14.97 -1.70 7.27
CA LYS A 13 15.97 -1.38 8.29
C LYS A 13 17.38 -1.60 7.77
N THR A 14 17.55 -2.49 6.82
CA THR A 14 18.86 -2.84 6.27
C THR A 14 19.34 -1.84 5.24
N THR A 15 18.47 -1.44 4.31
CA THR A 15 18.85 -0.59 3.18
C THR A 15 18.44 0.86 3.34
N GLY A 16 17.49 1.15 4.23
CA GLY A 16 16.91 2.48 4.39
C GLY A 16 15.98 2.88 3.25
N ARG A 17 15.69 1.97 2.34
CA ARG A 17 14.84 2.26 1.18
C ARG A 17 13.37 2.00 1.51
N ALA A 18 12.48 2.76 0.87
CA ALA A 18 11.05 2.54 0.98
C ALA A 18 10.69 1.21 0.33
N VAL A 19 9.90 0.41 1.04
CA VAL A 19 9.45 -0.91 0.58
C VAL A 19 7.96 -0.88 0.27
N TYR A 20 7.18 -0.29 1.16
CA TYR A 20 5.72 -0.18 1.00
C TYR A 20 5.26 1.21 1.32
N ALA A 21 4.20 1.64 0.64
CA ALA A 21 3.39 2.79 1.05
C ALA A 21 2.10 2.25 1.64
N ILE A 22 1.63 2.85 2.72
CA ILE A 22 0.38 2.42 3.35
C ILE A 22 -0.71 3.37 2.90
N LEU A 23 -1.63 2.85 2.10
CA LEU A 23 -2.73 3.62 1.54
C LEU A 23 -4.01 3.39 2.35
N SER A 24 -4.62 4.46 2.83
CA SER A 24 -5.95 4.35 3.42
C SER A 24 -6.98 4.43 2.30
N PHE A 25 -7.93 3.50 2.30
CA PHE A 25 -8.87 3.34 1.21
C PHE A 25 -10.18 2.77 1.74
N GLY A 26 -11.28 3.25 1.18
CA GLY A 26 -12.61 2.77 1.55
C GLY A 26 -13.15 3.45 2.79
N GLY A 27 -14.22 2.87 3.34
CA GLY A 27 -14.88 3.43 4.50
C GLY A 27 -15.72 4.65 4.17
N PHE A 28 -16.40 5.16 5.19
CA PHE A 28 -17.24 6.35 5.06
C PHE A 28 -16.99 7.23 6.30
N LEU A 29 -16.59 8.46 6.06
CA LEU A 29 -16.27 9.41 7.13
C LEU A 29 -15.23 8.87 8.12
N GLY A 30 -14.26 8.11 7.60
CA GLY A 30 -13.20 7.53 8.42
C GLY A 30 -13.59 6.27 9.17
N ILE A 31 -14.81 5.78 8.98
CA ILE A 31 -15.29 4.55 9.62
C ILE A 31 -15.21 3.41 8.62
N GLY A 32 -14.60 2.30 9.03
CA GLY A 32 -14.46 1.13 8.18
C GLY A 32 -13.35 1.26 7.13
N GLU A 33 -12.51 2.27 7.27
CA GLU A 33 -11.38 2.48 6.40
C GLU A 33 -10.36 1.36 6.56
N LYS A 34 -9.82 0.88 5.45
CA LYS A 34 -8.80 -0.17 5.45
C LYS A 34 -7.47 0.40 5.00
N TYR A 35 -6.41 -0.23 5.46
CA TYR A 35 -5.04 0.14 5.12
C TYR A 35 -4.45 -0.91 4.21
N HIS A 36 -3.97 -0.47 3.04
CA HIS A 36 -3.46 -1.35 2.00
C HIS A 36 -1.97 -1.09 1.80
N PRO A 37 -1.10 -2.04 2.13
CA PRO A 37 0.30 -1.90 1.78
C PRO A 37 0.45 -2.03 0.27
N LEU A 38 1.10 -1.07 -0.34
CA LEU A 38 1.39 -1.08 -1.77
C LEU A 38 2.89 -1.17 -1.97
N PRO A 39 3.36 -2.02 -2.90
CA PRO A 39 4.78 -2.01 -3.22
C PRO A 39 5.20 -0.60 -3.63
N TRP A 40 6.29 -0.13 -3.09
CA TRP A 40 6.76 1.22 -3.40
C TRP A 40 6.92 1.43 -4.90
N GLN A 41 7.30 0.37 -5.61
CA GLN A 41 7.50 0.39 -7.05
C GLN A 41 6.23 0.68 -7.85
N SER A 42 5.06 0.49 -7.24
CA SER A 42 3.79 0.74 -7.94
C SER A 42 3.39 2.21 -7.94
N LEU A 43 4.16 3.07 -7.28
CA LEU A 43 3.84 4.49 -7.18
C LEU A 43 4.76 5.32 -8.07
N SER A 44 4.20 6.39 -8.64
CA SER A 44 4.96 7.39 -9.41
C SER A 44 4.48 8.76 -8.97
N PHE A 45 5.40 9.66 -8.68
CA PHE A 45 5.01 11.02 -8.34
C PHE A 45 4.66 11.79 -9.60
N SER A 46 3.57 12.55 -9.56
CA SER A 46 3.14 13.39 -10.67
C SER A 46 3.03 14.84 -10.20
N ASP A 47 3.87 15.69 -10.75
CA ASP A 47 3.83 17.13 -10.47
C ASP A 47 2.51 17.74 -10.93
N ASP A 48 2.02 17.30 -12.08
CA ASP A 48 0.78 17.82 -12.66
C ASP A 48 -0.42 17.55 -11.78
N ARG A 49 -0.43 16.40 -11.11
CA ARG A 49 -1.55 16.00 -10.25
C ARG A 49 -1.32 16.35 -8.79
N GLY A 50 -0.11 16.77 -8.46
CA GLY A 50 0.24 17.17 -7.11
C GLY A 50 0.30 16.02 -6.12
N GLY A 51 0.60 14.79 -6.57
CA GLY A 51 0.67 13.64 -5.70
C GLY A 51 1.14 12.39 -6.41
N TYR A 52 0.97 11.26 -5.76
CA TYR A 52 1.38 9.98 -6.31
C TYR A 52 0.27 9.37 -7.17
N VAL A 53 0.69 8.76 -8.27
CA VAL A 53 -0.20 7.97 -9.13
C VAL A 53 0.15 6.51 -8.90
N ILE A 54 -0.87 5.69 -8.68
CA ILE A 54 -0.68 4.26 -8.50
C ILE A 54 -1.06 3.53 -9.78
N SER A 55 -0.37 2.41 -10.04
CA SER A 55 -0.59 1.63 -11.27
C SER A 55 -1.64 0.54 -11.08
N VAL A 56 -2.38 0.56 -9.99
CA VAL A 56 -3.42 -0.43 -9.71
C VAL A 56 -4.80 0.22 -9.78
N SER A 57 -5.80 -0.58 -10.16
CA SER A 57 -7.16 -0.09 -10.27
C SER A 57 -7.84 -0.08 -8.89
N ARG A 58 -8.96 0.65 -8.81
CA ARG A 58 -9.78 0.64 -7.60
C ARG A 58 -10.28 -0.78 -7.28
N GLU A 59 -10.69 -1.52 -8.30
CA GLU A 59 -11.16 -2.89 -8.12
C GLU A 59 -10.07 -3.80 -7.57
N GLN A 60 -8.86 -3.63 -8.05
CA GLN A 60 -7.71 -4.38 -7.57
C GLN A 60 -7.43 -4.05 -6.10
N LEU A 61 -7.55 -2.79 -5.72
CA LEU A 61 -7.38 -2.37 -4.33
C LEU A 61 -8.44 -2.97 -3.43
N GLU A 62 -9.69 -3.04 -3.89
CA GLU A 62 -10.78 -3.58 -3.09
C GLU A 62 -10.57 -5.05 -2.71
N GLY A 63 -9.92 -5.82 -3.59
CA GLY A 63 -9.62 -7.23 -3.32
C GLY A 63 -8.24 -7.47 -2.74
N ALA A 64 -7.47 -6.42 -2.47
CA ALA A 64 -6.08 -6.56 -2.07
C ALA A 64 -5.92 -6.87 -0.58
N PRO A 65 -4.76 -7.44 -0.20
CA PRO A 65 -4.44 -7.60 1.21
C PRO A 65 -4.52 -6.26 1.94
N ASN A 66 -5.12 -6.27 3.12
CA ASN A 66 -5.33 -5.05 3.89
C ASN A 66 -5.35 -5.36 5.38
N PHE A 67 -5.35 -4.32 6.19
CA PHE A 67 -5.47 -4.47 7.62
C PHE A 67 -6.24 -3.30 8.20
N GLU A 68 -6.80 -3.51 9.39
CA GLU A 68 -7.46 -2.46 10.13
C GLU A 68 -6.43 -1.73 10.97
N ARG A 69 -6.77 -0.51 11.38
CA ARG A 69 -5.84 0.35 12.11
C ARG A 69 -5.18 -0.33 13.31
N ASP A 70 -5.96 -1.11 14.07
CA ASP A 70 -5.48 -1.74 15.29
C ASP A 70 -5.01 -3.17 15.08
N ALA A 71 -4.92 -3.62 13.83
CA ALA A 71 -4.56 -5.00 13.49
C ALA A 71 -3.44 -5.04 12.47
N GLU A 72 -2.39 -4.28 12.73
CA GLU A 72 -1.24 -4.19 11.84
C GLU A 72 -0.59 -5.56 11.68
N PRO A 73 -0.19 -5.94 10.45
CA PRO A 73 0.43 -7.24 10.22
C PRO A 73 1.84 -7.32 10.77
N ASN A 74 2.37 -8.54 10.85
CA ASN A 74 3.76 -8.74 11.18
C ASN A 74 4.59 -8.47 9.93
N TRP A 75 5.23 -7.32 9.86
CA TRP A 75 5.99 -6.90 8.68
C TRP A 75 7.21 -7.78 8.39
N ASN A 76 7.63 -8.56 9.38
CA ASN A 76 8.76 -9.48 9.22
C ASN A 76 8.35 -10.86 8.71
N ASP A 77 7.05 -11.09 8.55
CA ASP A 77 6.54 -12.36 8.06
C ASP A 77 6.72 -12.44 6.54
N PRO A 78 7.58 -13.36 6.05
CA PRO A 78 7.80 -13.47 4.60
C PRO A 78 6.56 -13.91 3.82
N GLU A 79 5.60 -14.58 4.47
CA GLU A 79 4.36 -14.95 3.80
C GLU A 79 3.52 -13.73 3.45
N PHE A 80 3.51 -12.72 4.33
CA PHE A 80 2.77 -11.49 4.06
C PHE A 80 3.38 -10.75 2.88
N GLY A 81 4.69 -10.57 2.88
CA GLY A 81 5.38 -9.92 1.77
C GLY A 81 5.24 -10.70 0.47
N GLY A 82 5.30 -12.03 0.55
CA GLY A 82 5.10 -12.88 -0.61
C GLY A 82 3.69 -12.76 -1.19
N ALA A 83 2.68 -12.66 -0.33
CA ALA A 83 1.31 -12.48 -0.77
C ALA A 83 1.13 -11.14 -1.50
N LEU A 84 1.73 -10.07 -0.98
CA LEU A 84 1.69 -8.76 -1.63
C LEU A 84 2.39 -8.79 -2.98
N SER A 85 3.56 -9.42 -3.03
CA SER A 85 4.32 -9.54 -4.26
C SER A 85 3.53 -10.28 -5.34
N ARG A 86 2.90 -11.38 -4.97
CA ARG A 86 2.08 -12.15 -5.91
C ARG A 86 0.85 -11.38 -6.36
N TYR A 87 0.22 -10.69 -5.43
CA TYR A 87 -1.01 -9.96 -5.76
C TYR A 87 -0.75 -8.82 -6.72
N TYR A 88 0.28 -8.02 -6.46
CA TYR A 88 0.56 -6.85 -7.27
C TYR A 88 1.52 -7.11 -8.43
N GLY A 89 2.18 -8.25 -8.45
CA GLY A 89 3.08 -8.61 -9.53
C GLY A 89 4.44 -7.93 -9.48
N TYR A 90 4.86 -7.48 -8.31
CA TYR A 90 6.17 -6.87 -8.12
C TYR A 90 7.05 -7.80 -7.27
N PRO A 91 8.35 -7.89 -7.57
CA PRO A 91 9.24 -8.74 -6.78
C PRO A 91 9.40 -8.20 -5.36
N MET A 92 9.67 -9.11 -4.43
CA MET A 92 10.01 -8.72 -3.06
C MET A 92 11.36 -8.03 -3.05
N LEU A 93 11.46 -7.00 -2.22
CA LEU A 93 12.69 -6.27 -2.04
C LEU A 93 13.46 -6.71 -0.80
#